data_1427455a6b0a51a751e8f4624adc7405
#
_entry.id   1427455a6b0a51a751e8f4624adc7405
#
_cell.length_a   1.000
_cell.length_b   1.000
_cell.length_c   1.000
_cell.angle_alpha   90.00
_cell.angle_beta   90.00
_cell.angle_gamma   90.00
#
_symmetry.space_group_name_H-M   'P 1'
#
loop_
_entity.id
_entity.type
_entity.pdbx_description
1 polymer ?
#
loop_
_entity_poly.entity_id
_entity_poly.type
_entity_poly.pdbx_seq_one_letter_code
_entity_poly.pdbx_strand_id
1 'polypeptide(L)'
;MWVIAALLAPPLCWSCKAHAPRGRALCGACRRGLVFLPREPVVLTGVRLWAPIAYEGPARDLVRALKFRGALSLAREMAALAVASAPDGFLTGDLVPVPLHPVRQRRRGFNQAAVLADAIARVTGLAISDCLRRRGPGPPQVGRTRGARLAGPAGSIEARARVPPGALIVDDVVTTGATVAACATALRRAGATEVAAIAFARTPGR
;
A
#
# COMPACT_ATOMS: atom_id res chain seq x y z
N MET A 1 -21.16 5.72 27.16
CA MET A 1 -21.89 4.43 26.92
C MET A 1 -21.32 3.58 25.77
N TRP A 2 -20.65 4.14 24.77
CA TRP A 2 -20.10 3.36 23.62
C TRP A 2 -18.83 2.56 23.94
N VAL A 3 -18.03 2.96 24.92
CA VAL A 3 -16.77 2.28 25.28
C VAL A 3 -17.02 0.93 25.96
N ILE A 4 -18.11 0.78 26.72
CA ILE A 4 -18.44 -0.45 27.43
C ILE A 4 -18.95 -1.54 26.48
N ALA A 5 -19.68 -1.18 25.43
CA ALA A 5 -20.16 -2.14 24.43
C ALA A 5 -18.99 -2.77 23.60
N ALA A 6 -17.94 -2.00 23.33
CA ALA A 6 -16.74 -2.50 22.66
C ALA A 6 -15.91 -3.48 23.52
N LEU A 7 -16.05 -3.41 24.87
CA LEU A 7 -15.40 -4.33 25.79
C LEU A 7 -16.14 -5.67 25.92
N LEU A 8 -17.43 -5.71 25.61
CA LEU A 8 -18.29 -6.89 25.74
C LEU A 8 -18.45 -7.66 24.42
N ALA A 9 -18.24 -7.03 23.25
CA ALA A 9 -18.31 -7.73 21.98
C ALA A 9 -17.02 -8.52 21.71
N PRO A 10 -17.07 -9.82 21.45
CA PRO A 10 -15.88 -10.58 21.12
C PRO A 10 -15.28 -10.02 19.81
N PRO A 11 -13.96 -9.87 19.72
CA PRO A 11 -13.32 -9.42 18.49
C PRO A 11 -13.58 -10.44 17.38
N LEU A 12 -14.08 -9.95 16.23
CA LEU A 12 -14.40 -10.78 15.08
C LEU A 12 -13.30 -10.72 14.02
N CYS A 13 -13.00 -11.87 13.43
CA CYS A 13 -12.11 -12.00 12.29
C CYS A 13 -12.62 -11.16 11.10
N TRP A 14 -11.76 -10.33 10.53
CA TRP A 14 -12.11 -9.48 9.40
C TRP A 14 -12.42 -10.25 8.11
N SER A 15 -11.95 -11.50 7.99
CA SER A 15 -12.27 -12.39 6.87
C SER A 15 -13.54 -13.21 7.12
N CYS A 16 -13.51 -14.17 8.02
CA CYS A 16 -14.60 -15.16 8.17
C CYS A 16 -15.65 -14.81 9.26
N LYS A 17 -15.49 -13.73 10.02
CA LYS A 17 -16.36 -13.29 11.13
C LYS A 17 -16.40 -14.22 12.34
N ALA A 18 -15.64 -15.32 12.36
CA ALA A 18 -15.45 -16.11 13.58
C ALA A 18 -14.69 -15.29 14.64
N HIS A 19 -14.70 -15.79 15.88
CA HIS A 19 -13.94 -15.16 16.96
C HIS A 19 -12.46 -15.05 16.61
N ALA A 20 -11.85 -13.90 16.85
CA ALA A 20 -10.43 -13.64 16.70
C ALA A 20 -9.82 -13.31 18.07
N PRO A 21 -8.54 -13.60 18.32
CA PRO A 21 -7.86 -13.16 19.53
C PRO A 21 -7.87 -11.64 19.63
N ARG A 22 -7.93 -11.10 20.85
CA ARG A 22 -7.88 -9.63 21.06
C ARG A 22 -6.62 -9.05 20.44
N GLY A 23 -6.76 -7.94 19.72
CA GLY A 23 -5.67 -7.26 19.03
C GLY A 23 -5.22 -7.93 17.72
N ARG A 24 -5.90 -8.98 17.25
CA ARG A 24 -5.65 -9.63 15.96
C ARG A 24 -6.75 -9.33 14.96
N ALA A 25 -6.35 -9.11 13.72
CA ALA A 25 -7.29 -8.92 12.61
C ALA A 25 -7.90 -10.25 12.10
N LEU A 26 -7.16 -11.34 12.23
CA LEU A 26 -7.54 -12.66 11.73
C LEU A 26 -7.61 -13.69 12.87
N CYS A 27 -8.57 -14.60 12.78
CA CYS A 27 -8.55 -15.83 13.58
C CYS A 27 -7.42 -16.76 13.12
N GLY A 28 -7.11 -17.79 13.94
CA GLY A 28 -6.01 -18.72 13.64
C GLY A 28 -6.17 -19.41 12.28
N ALA A 29 -7.37 -19.82 11.90
CA ALA A 29 -7.63 -20.45 10.60
C ALA A 29 -7.37 -19.51 9.43
N CYS A 30 -7.90 -18.28 9.46
CA CYS A 30 -7.67 -17.29 8.40
C CYS A 30 -6.21 -16.84 8.33
N ARG A 31 -5.51 -16.79 9.47
CA ARG A 31 -4.08 -16.48 9.49
C ARG A 31 -3.24 -17.57 8.82
N ARG A 32 -3.55 -18.85 9.05
CA ARG A 32 -2.92 -19.97 8.33
C ARG A 32 -3.30 -20.03 6.86
N GLY A 33 -4.47 -19.49 6.50
CA GLY A 33 -4.92 -19.35 5.11
C GLY A 33 -4.29 -18.19 4.34
N LEU A 34 -3.36 -17.43 4.92
CA LEU A 34 -2.55 -16.47 4.16
C LEU A 34 -1.54 -17.24 3.32
N VAL A 35 -1.52 -17.00 2.01
CA VAL A 35 -0.57 -17.59 1.08
C VAL A 35 0.66 -16.69 1.01
N PHE A 36 1.76 -17.16 1.60
CA PHE A 36 3.03 -16.45 1.52
C PHE A 36 3.75 -16.76 0.22
N LEU A 37 4.32 -15.73 -0.37
CA LEU A 37 5.12 -15.80 -1.60
C LEU A 37 6.61 -16.03 -1.25
N PRO A 38 7.43 -16.45 -2.24
CA PRO A 38 8.88 -16.60 -2.03
C PRO A 38 9.50 -15.33 -1.44
N ARG A 39 10.52 -15.53 -0.57
CA ARG A 39 11.19 -14.43 0.17
C ARG A 39 12.15 -13.60 -0.68
N GLU A 40 11.94 -13.56 -1.97
CA GLU A 40 12.74 -12.80 -2.92
C GLU A 40 11.95 -11.61 -3.46
N PRO A 41 12.54 -10.40 -3.47
CA PRO A 41 11.93 -9.28 -4.16
C PRO A 41 11.79 -9.56 -5.65
N VAL A 42 10.68 -9.16 -6.22
CA VAL A 42 10.47 -9.24 -7.67
C VAL A 42 10.78 -7.90 -8.33
N VAL A 43 11.19 -7.93 -9.59
CA VAL A 43 11.27 -6.71 -10.41
C VAL A 43 9.99 -6.61 -11.22
N LEU A 44 9.19 -5.60 -10.92
CA LEU A 44 7.94 -5.35 -11.62
C LEU A 44 7.98 -3.94 -12.23
N THR A 45 7.86 -3.86 -13.56
CA THR A 45 7.91 -2.59 -14.31
C THR A 45 9.18 -1.74 -14.00
N GLY A 46 10.34 -2.40 -13.82
CA GLY A 46 11.62 -1.73 -13.54
C GLY A 46 11.79 -1.22 -12.09
N VAL A 47 10.97 -1.70 -11.16
CA VAL A 47 11.07 -1.38 -9.73
C VAL A 47 11.20 -2.67 -8.92
N ARG A 48 12.19 -2.72 -8.01
CA ARG A 48 12.29 -3.81 -7.04
C ARG A 48 11.13 -3.70 -6.06
N LEU A 49 10.31 -4.74 -5.98
CA LEU A 49 9.11 -4.81 -5.15
C LEU A 49 9.23 -5.94 -4.14
N TRP A 50 9.01 -5.63 -2.87
CA TRP A 50 8.72 -6.59 -1.82
C TRP A 50 7.21 -6.61 -1.51
N ALA A 51 6.59 -7.77 -1.63
CA ALA A 51 5.20 -8.00 -1.22
C ALA A 51 5.04 -9.48 -0.86
N PRO A 52 5.05 -9.83 0.44
CA PRO A 52 5.19 -11.21 0.90
C PRO A 52 3.96 -12.08 0.73
N ILE A 53 2.79 -11.51 0.45
CA ILE A 53 1.53 -12.23 0.52
C ILE A 53 0.80 -12.16 -0.83
N ALA A 54 0.21 -13.29 -1.25
CA ALA A 54 -0.66 -13.34 -2.42
C ALA A 54 -1.97 -12.57 -2.16
N TYR A 55 -2.40 -11.75 -3.13
CA TYR A 55 -3.63 -10.96 -3.02
C TYR A 55 -4.87 -11.84 -3.28
N GLU A 56 -5.12 -12.76 -2.36
CA GLU A 56 -6.28 -13.67 -2.39
C GLU A 56 -6.77 -14.00 -0.98
N GLY A 57 -7.88 -14.70 -0.86
CA GLY A 57 -8.44 -15.17 0.41
C GLY A 57 -8.44 -14.10 1.51
N PRO A 58 -7.96 -14.43 2.72
CA PRO A 58 -7.94 -13.51 3.86
C PRO A 58 -7.15 -12.22 3.62
N ALA A 59 -6.08 -12.26 2.81
CA ALA A 59 -5.31 -11.05 2.48
C ALA A 59 -6.15 -10.03 1.69
N ARG A 60 -6.94 -10.51 0.72
CA ARG A 60 -7.87 -9.68 -0.04
C ARG A 60 -8.93 -9.06 0.88
N ASP A 61 -9.44 -9.82 1.85
CA ASP A 61 -10.45 -9.33 2.79
C ASP A 61 -9.89 -8.22 3.70
N LEU A 62 -8.65 -8.35 4.19
CA LEU A 62 -7.96 -7.29 4.97
C LEU A 62 -7.80 -6.01 4.16
N VAL A 63 -7.31 -6.11 2.91
CA VAL A 63 -7.16 -4.96 2.02
C VAL A 63 -8.51 -4.28 1.76
N ARG A 64 -9.57 -5.05 1.54
CA ARG A 64 -10.92 -4.51 1.35
C ARG A 64 -11.46 -3.84 2.62
N ALA A 65 -11.23 -4.44 3.78
CA ALA A 65 -11.64 -3.86 5.06
C ALA A 65 -10.91 -2.54 5.34
N LEU A 66 -9.59 -2.47 5.09
CA LEU A 66 -8.83 -1.23 5.17
C LEU A 66 -9.40 -0.18 4.20
N LYS A 67 -9.62 -0.53 2.93
CA LYS A 67 -10.06 0.41 1.89
C LYS A 67 -11.48 0.94 2.07
N PHE A 68 -12.41 0.10 2.49
CA PHE A 68 -13.86 0.39 2.38
C PHE A 68 -14.61 0.42 3.71
N ARG A 69 -14.01 -0.06 4.79
CA ARG A 69 -14.63 -0.08 6.12
C ARG A 69 -13.90 0.82 7.13
N GLY A 70 -12.87 1.54 6.70
CA GLY A 70 -12.09 2.44 7.58
C GLY A 70 -11.40 1.70 8.74
N ALA A 71 -11.11 0.42 8.59
CA ALA A 71 -10.49 -0.41 9.61
C ALA A 71 -8.99 -0.10 9.72
N LEU A 72 -8.65 1.13 10.12
CA LEU A 72 -7.27 1.64 10.17
C LEU A 72 -6.35 0.82 11.08
N SER A 73 -6.91 0.21 12.13
CA SER A 73 -6.17 -0.70 13.03
C SER A 73 -5.56 -1.91 12.32
N LEU A 74 -6.10 -2.31 11.16
CA LEU A 74 -5.56 -3.40 10.35
C LEU A 74 -4.18 -3.10 9.78
N ALA A 75 -3.88 -1.83 9.51
CA ALA A 75 -2.59 -1.43 8.94
C ALA A 75 -1.42 -1.88 9.82
N ARG A 76 -1.58 -1.91 11.15
CA ARG A 76 -0.55 -2.38 12.07
C ARG A 76 -0.21 -3.86 11.85
N GLU A 77 -1.21 -4.74 11.72
CA GLU A 77 -0.97 -6.17 11.48
C GLU A 77 -0.44 -6.40 10.05
N MET A 78 -0.96 -5.67 9.06
CA MET A 78 -0.49 -5.72 7.68
C MET A 78 0.97 -5.27 7.57
N ALA A 79 1.35 -4.17 8.23
CA ALA A 79 2.72 -3.69 8.30
C ALA A 79 3.65 -4.71 8.97
N ALA A 80 3.24 -5.26 10.13
CA ALA A 80 4.02 -6.26 10.83
C ALA A 80 4.30 -7.51 9.98
N LEU A 81 3.31 -7.98 9.24
CA LEU A 81 3.47 -9.11 8.31
C LEU A 81 4.42 -8.78 7.15
N ALA A 82 4.31 -7.58 6.56
CA ALA A 82 5.16 -7.17 5.45
C ALA A 82 6.62 -6.95 5.86
N VAL A 83 6.84 -6.37 7.05
CA VAL A 83 8.18 -6.05 7.58
C VAL A 83 8.88 -7.29 8.10
N ALA A 84 8.20 -8.15 8.89
CA ALA A 84 8.80 -9.33 9.52
C ALA A 84 9.36 -10.35 8.52
N SER A 85 8.89 -10.35 7.29
CA SER A 85 9.33 -11.25 6.23
C SER A 85 10.19 -10.57 5.16
N ALA A 86 10.47 -9.27 5.31
CA ALA A 86 11.29 -8.54 4.34
C ALA A 86 12.72 -9.08 4.30
N PRO A 87 13.34 -9.14 3.12
CA PRO A 87 14.74 -9.51 2.99
C PRO A 87 15.66 -8.52 3.70
N ASP A 88 16.78 -9.00 4.19
CA ASP A 88 17.79 -8.19 4.86
C ASP A 88 18.25 -7.04 3.93
N GLY A 89 18.35 -5.84 4.50
CA GLY A 89 18.77 -4.65 3.77
C GLY A 89 17.74 -4.13 2.72
N PHE A 90 16.54 -4.71 2.64
CA PHE A 90 15.53 -4.24 1.70
C PHE A 90 14.82 -2.95 2.17
N LEU A 91 14.58 -2.84 3.47
CA LEU A 91 13.86 -1.72 4.08
C LEU A 91 14.81 -0.54 4.32
N THR A 92 15.05 0.26 3.29
CA THR A 92 15.96 1.42 3.32
C THR A 92 15.31 2.63 2.67
N GLY A 93 15.79 3.84 3.02
CA GLY A 93 15.27 5.11 2.51
C GLY A 93 13.96 5.55 3.18
N ASP A 94 13.42 6.67 2.72
CA ASP A 94 12.17 7.21 3.25
C ASP A 94 10.97 6.47 2.68
N LEU A 95 9.97 6.24 3.51
CA LEU A 95 8.68 5.67 3.10
C LEU A 95 7.88 6.71 2.32
N VAL A 96 7.59 6.41 1.06
CA VAL A 96 6.83 7.29 0.17
C VAL A 96 5.47 6.66 -0.13
N PRO A 97 4.38 7.09 0.52
CA PRO A 97 3.06 6.52 0.26
C PRO A 97 2.57 6.84 -1.15
N VAL A 98 2.03 5.83 -1.84
CA VAL A 98 1.36 6.02 -3.13
C VAL A 98 0.22 7.03 -2.96
N PRO A 99 0.20 8.12 -3.77
CA PRO A 99 -0.84 9.14 -3.64
C PRO A 99 -2.20 8.64 -4.14
N LEU A 100 -3.22 8.84 -3.33
CA LEU A 100 -4.58 8.50 -3.70
C LEU A 100 -5.17 9.60 -4.62
N HIS A 101 -6.01 9.20 -5.56
CA HIS A 101 -6.74 10.15 -6.41
C HIS A 101 -7.64 11.05 -5.54
N PRO A 102 -7.67 12.40 -5.74
CA PRO A 102 -8.40 13.34 -4.88
C PRO A 102 -9.87 12.98 -4.65
N VAL A 103 -10.57 12.51 -5.70
CA VAL A 103 -11.97 12.05 -5.59
C VAL A 103 -12.08 10.85 -4.66
N ARG A 104 -11.16 9.88 -4.76
CA ARG A 104 -11.16 8.71 -3.89
C ARG A 104 -10.79 9.08 -2.45
N GLN A 105 -9.87 10.04 -2.27
CA GLN A 105 -9.48 10.52 -0.95
C GLN A 105 -10.65 11.23 -0.25
N ARG A 106 -11.38 12.10 -0.94
CA ARG A 106 -12.60 12.75 -0.41
C ARG A 106 -13.67 11.72 -0.02
N ARG A 107 -13.90 10.71 -0.90
CA ARG A 107 -14.90 9.66 -0.64
C ARG A 107 -14.51 8.73 0.51
N ARG A 108 -13.23 8.43 0.66
CA ARG A 108 -12.71 7.47 1.65
C ARG A 108 -12.34 8.14 2.97
N GLY A 109 -12.01 9.43 2.96
CA GLY A 109 -11.56 10.21 4.11
C GLY A 109 -10.07 10.05 4.45
N PHE A 110 -9.37 9.07 3.89
CA PHE A 110 -7.96 8.77 4.17
C PHE A 110 -7.26 8.11 2.96
N ASN A 111 -5.91 8.11 3.00
CA ASN A 111 -5.07 7.36 2.07
C ASN A 111 -4.57 6.08 2.74
N GLN A 112 -4.98 4.91 2.26
CA GLN A 112 -4.58 3.61 2.83
C GLN A 112 -3.07 3.36 2.77
N ALA A 113 -2.39 3.86 1.72
CA ALA A 113 -0.95 3.74 1.60
C ALA A 113 -0.22 4.60 2.65
N ALA A 114 -0.76 5.79 2.98
CA ALA A 114 -0.21 6.63 4.05
C ALA A 114 -0.42 5.99 5.43
N VAL A 115 -1.59 5.40 5.70
CA VAL A 115 -1.86 4.68 6.95
C VAL A 115 -0.94 3.45 7.10
N LEU A 116 -0.67 2.75 5.99
CA LEU A 116 0.27 1.62 5.99
C LEU A 116 1.72 2.10 6.19
N ALA A 117 2.11 3.21 5.56
CA ALA A 117 3.44 3.81 5.73
C ALA A 117 3.67 4.24 7.19
N ASP A 118 2.68 4.87 7.83
CA ASP A 118 2.75 5.20 9.28
C ASP A 118 2.95 3.95 10.14
N ALA A 119 2.21 2.87 9.83
CA ALA A 119 2.36 1.61 10.56
C ALA A 119 3.74 0.94 10.32
N ILE A 120 4.30 1.02 9.12
CA ILE A 120 5.66 0.54 8.81
C ILE A 120 6.70 1.41 9.53
N ALA A 121 6.57 2.73 9.50
CA ALA A 121 7.47 3.67 10.17
C ALA A 121 7.60 3.37 11.66
N ARG A 122 6.49 3.06 12.32
CA ARG A 122 6.47 2.68 13.76
C ARG A 122 7.25 1.41 14.07
N VAL A 123 7.37 0.50 13.12
CA VAL A 123 8.10 -0.77 13.30
C VAL A 123 9.56 -0.63 12.90
N THR A 124 9.86 0.15 11.86
CA THR A 124 11.21 0.23 11.26
C THR A 124 12.01 1.45 11.69
N GLY A 125 11.35 2.50 12.17
CA GLY A 125 11.98 3.80 12.44
C GLY A 125 12.27 4.63 11.18
N LEU A 126 11.89 4.16 9.98
CA LEU A 126 12.11 4.90 8.74
C LEU A 126 11.24 6.17 8.69
N ALA A 127 11.79 7.24 8.12
CA ALA A 127 11.07 8.50 7.92
C ALA A 127 9.98 8.36 6.85
N ILE A 128 8.96 9.21 6.92
CA ILE A 128 7.90 9.28 5.91
C ILE A 128 8.07 10.57 5.12
N SER A 129 8.07 10.44 3.78
CA SER A 129 8.14 11.56 2.84
C SER A 129 6.87 11.56 1.96
N ASP A 130 5.89 12.40 2.30
CA ASP A 130 4.68 12.60 1.49
C ASP A 130 4.96 13.59 0.34
N CYS A 131 5.89 13.24 -0.53
CA CYS A 131 6.43 14.08 -1.60
C CYS A 131 5.73 13.91 -2.95
N LEU A 132 4.79 12.99 -3.08
CA LEU A 132 4.05 12.74 -4.31
C LEU A 132 2.60 13.25 -4.24
N ARG A 133 2.09 13.69 -5.38
CA ARG A 133 0.66 13.95 -5.55
C ARG A 133 0.12 13.31 -6.82
N ARG A 134 -1.15 12.98 -6.81
CA ARG A 134 -1.88 12.55 -8.00
C ARG A 134 -2.75 13.67 -8.49
N ARG A 135 -2.53 14.13 -9.72
CA ARG A 135 -3.45 15.07 -10.38
C ARG A 135 -4.73 14.33 -10.78
N GLY A 136 -5.87 15.00 -10.61
CA GLY A 136 -7.11 14.58 -11.25
C GLY A 136 -6.99 14.66 -12.79
N PRO A 137 -7.94 14.12 -13.55
CA PRO A 137 -8.01 14.39 -14.97
C PRO A 137 -8.05 15.92 -15.15
N GLY A 138 -7.04 16.46 -15.83
CA GLY A 138 -7.08 17.86 -16.26
C GLY A 138 -8.33 18.10 -17.13
N PRO A 139 -8.76 19.36 -17.36
CA PRO A 139 -9.83 19.65 -18.30
C PRO A 139 -9.51 18.92 -19.61
N PRO A 140 -10.53 18.39 -20.32
CA PRO A 140 -10.32 17.71 -21.59
C PRO A 140 -9.61 18.68 -22.54
N GLN A 141 -8.31 18.46 -22.76
CA GLN A 141 -7.61 19.18 -23.81
C GLN A 141 -8.15 18.67 -25.14
N VAL A 142 -8.93 19.52 -25.81
CA VAL A 142 -9.36 19.33 -27.19
C VAL A 142 -8.07 19.16 -28.02
N GLY A 143 -7.86 17.99 -28.65
CA GLY A 143 -6.68 17.70 -29.50
C GLY A 143 -5.74 16.59 -29.02
N ARG A 144 -6.00 15.88 -27.94
CA ARG A 144 -5.17 14.72 -27.56
C ARG A 144 -5.33 13.56 -28.53
N THR A 145 -4.24 13.21 -29.22
CA THR A 145 -4.14 12.04 -30.10
C THR A 145 -4.42 10.72 -29.35
N ARG A 146 -4.83 9.69 -30.11
CA ARG A 146 -5.21 8.35 -29.62
C ARG A 146 -4.14 7.73 -28.70
N GLY A 147 -2.85 8.05 -28.90
CA GLY A 147 -1.73 7.61 -28.06
C GLY A 147 -1.73 8.17 -26.61
N ALA A 148 -2.29 9.37 -26.39
CA ALA A 148 -2.38 9.97 -25.05
C ALA A 148 -3.47 9.36 -24.17
N ARG A 149 -4.43 8.60 -24.73
CA ARG A 149 -5.43 7.82 -23.97
C ARG A 149 -4.90 6.52 -23.44
N LEU A 150 -3.78 5.99 -24.01
CA LEU A 150 -3.07 4.80 -23.53
C LEU A 150 -2.13 5.10 -22.36
N ALA A 151 -1.79 6.36 -22.10
CA ALA A 151 -1.21 6.79 -20.84
C ALA A 151 -2.29 6.69 -19.74
N GLY A 152 -2.55 5.46 -19.28
CA GLY A 152 -3.45 5.15 -18.18
C GLY A 152 -3.14 5.97 -16.92
N PRO A 153 -3.67 5.61 -15.74
CA PRO A 153 -3.55 6.38 -14.50
C PRO A 153 -2.11 6.81 -14.12
N ALA A 154 -1.12 6.28 -14.82
CA ALA A 154 0.31 6.50 -14.62
C ALA A 154 0.76 7.97 -14.86
N GLY A 155 0.22 8.67 -15.86
CA GLY A 155 0.63 10.03 -16.20
C GLY A 155 0.17 11.13 -15.24
N SER A 156 -0.50 10.78 -14.16
CA SER A 156 -1.09 11.72 -13.21
C SER A 156 -0.32 11.86 -11.90
N ILE A 157 0.83 11.20 -11.73
CA ILE A 157 1.63 11.27 -10.49
C ILE A 157 2.84 12.16 -10.74
N GLU A 158 3.07 13.11 -9.83
CA GLU A 158 4.19 14.05 -9.87
C GLU A 158 4.72 14.35 -8.47
N ALA A 159 5.97 14.78 -8.39
CA ALA A 159 6.54 15.29 -7.15
C ALA A 159 5.92 16.67 -6.83
N ARG A 160 5.57 16.89 -5.55
CA ARG A 160 5.04 18.15 -5.01
C ARG A 160 5.96 18.82 -4.02
N ALA A 161 7.02 18.13 -3.61
CA ALA A 161 8.01 18.59 -2.65
C ALA A 161 9.36 17.96 -3.00
N ARG A 162 10.41 18.35 -2.25
CA ARG A 162 11.73 17.70 -2.34
C ARG A 162 11.57 16.21 -2.10
N VAL A 163 12.16 15.40 -2.97
CA VAL A 163 12.17 13.94 -2.84
C VAL A 163 13.41 13.45 -2.10
N PRO A 164 13.34 12.37 -1.33
CA PRO A 164 14.51 11.77 -0.70
C PRO A 164 15.40 11.08 -1.75
N PRO A 165 16.73 11.00 -1.53
CA PRO A 165 17.64 10.26 -2.40
C PRO A 165 17.26 8.76 -2.49
N GLY A 166 16.97 8.13 -1.35
CA GLY A 166 16.46 6.77 -1.25
C GLY A 166 14.96 6.79 -0.93
N ALA A 167 14.13 6.17 -1.77
CA ALA A 167 12.68 6.14 -1.63
C ALA A 167 12.13 4.71 -1.64
N LEU A 168 11.41 4.34 -0.60
CA LEU A 168 10.67 3.09 -0.51
C LEU A 168 9.17 3.39 -0.68
N ILE A 169 8.66 3.16 -1.89
CA ILE A 169 7.24 3.39 -2.23
C ILE A 169 6.39 2.40 -1.44
N VAL A 170 5.34 2.91 -0.77
CA VAL A 170 4.41 2.07 0.03
C VAL A 170 3.05 2.02 -0.63
N ASP A 171 2.53 0.80 -0.85
CA ASP A 171 1.14 0.56 -1.29
C ASP A 171 0.53 -0.61 -0.49
N ASP A 172 -0.79 -0.74 -0.50
CA ASP A 172 -1.47 -1.86 0.15
C ASP A 172 -1.50 -3.12 -0.73
N VAL A 173 -1.66 -2.96 -2.04
CA VAL A 173 -1.65 -4.08 -2.99
C VAL A 173 -1.08 -3.66 -4.35
N VAL A 174 -0.20 -4.50 -4.89
CA VAL A 174 0.33 -4.33 -6.24
C VAL A 174 -0.23 -5.42 -7.15
N THR A 175 -0.89 -5.00 -8.23
CA THR A 175 -1.41 -5.91 -9.26
C THR A 175 -0.53 -5.90 -10.52
N THR A 176 -0.66 -4.90 -11.37
CA THR A 176 0.16 -4.75 -12.59
C THR A 176 1.45 -3.96 -12.37
N GLY A 177 1.61 -3.31 -11.22
CA GLY A 177 2.75 -2.43 -10.93
C GLY A 177 2.68 -1.05 -11.60
N ALA A 178 1.68 -0.76 -12.43
CA ALA A 178 1.60 0.51 -13.16
C ALA A 178 1.63 1.75 -12.25
N THR A 179 0.98 1.69 -11.08
CA THR A 179 0.99 2.80 -10.12
C THR A 179 2.36 2.96 -9.48
N VAL A 180 3.01 1.86 -9.10
CA VAL A 180 4.37 1.86 -8.53
C VAL A 180 5.37 2.41 -9.55
N ALA A 181 5.27 1.98 -10.82
CA ALA A 181 6.11 2.49 -11.91
C ALA A 181 5.95 3.99 -12.12
N ALA A 182 4.72 4.49 -12.06
CA ALA A 182 4.44 5.93 -12.18
C ALA A 182 5.04 6.73 -11.00
N CYS A 183 4.92 6.23 -9.76
CA CYS A 183 5.56 6.82 -8.59
C CYS A 183 7.08 6.83 -8.76
N ALA A 184 7.69 5.71 -9.14
CA ALA A 184 9.13 5.60 -9.34
C ALA A 184 9.63 6.55 -10.43
N THR A 185 8.90 6.68 -11.54
CA THR A 185 9.22 7.64 -12.60
C THR A 185 9.19 9.08 -12.09
N ALA A 186 8.17 9.45 -11.31
CA ALA A 186 8.05 10.78 -10.74
C ALA A 186 9.19 11.09 -9.75
N LEU A 187 9.54 10.12 -8.88
CA LEU A 187 10.63 10.23 -7.92
C LEU A 187 11.99 10.37 -8.61
N ARG A 188 12.32 9.53 -9.59
CA ARG A 188 13.57 9.57 -10.33
C ARG A 188 13.72 10.87 -11.12
N ARG A 189 12.65 11.36 -11.76
CA ARG A 189 12.66 12.68 -12.44
C ARG A 189 12.90 13.84 -11.48
N ALA A 190 12.53 13.70 -10.22
CA ALA A 190 12.72 14.70 -9.19
C ALA A 190 14.04 14.52 -8.39
N GLY A 191 14.91 13.57 -8.79
CA GLY A 191 16.26 13.41 -8.25
C GLY A 191 16.46 12.23 -7.29
N ALA A 192 15.48 11.35 -7.09
CA ALA A 192 15.70 10.13 -6.32
C ALA A 192 16.65 9.18 -7.08
N THR A 193 17.69 8.70 -6.40
CA THR A 193 18.71 7.81 -6.96
C THR A 193 18.38 6.33 -6.75
N GLU A 194 17.77 6.01 -5.60
CA GLU A 194 17.37 4.66 -5.24
C GLU A 194 15.86 4.60 -5.02
N VAL A 195 15.19 3.74 -5.77
CA VAL A 195 13.73 3.58 -5.67
C VAL A 195 13.37 2.09 -5.64
N ALA A 196 12.77 1.68 -4.55
CA ALA A 196 12.16 0.36 -4.36
C ALA A 196 10.69 0.52 -3.93
N ALA A 197 9.98 -0.59 -3.79
CA ALA A 197 8.59 -0.58 -3.33
C ALA A 197 8.33 -1.71 -2.32
N ILE A 198 7.45 -1.43 -1.36
CA ILE A 198 6.89 -2.42 -0.44
C ILE A 198 5.36 -2.37 -0.51
N ALA A 199 4.72 -3.53 -0.51
CA ALA A 199 3.27 -3.65 -0.38
C ALA A 199 2.92 -4.80 0.58
N PHE A 200 1.72 -4.76 1.14
CA PHE A 200 1.22 -5.86 1.96
C PHE A 200 1.01 -7.13 1.12
N ALA A 201 0.43 -6.98 -0.08
CA ALA A 201 0.15 -8.11 -0.94
C ALA A 201 0.39 -7.79 -2.43
N ARG A 202 0.58 -8.82 -3.25
CA ARG A 202 0.61 -8.71 -4.71
C ARG A 202 -0.16 -9.83 -5.40
N THR A 203 -0.61 -9.59 -6.62
CA THR A 203 -1.18 -10.65 -7.46
C THR A 203 -0.05 -11.58 -7.93
N PRO A 204 -0.13 -12.90 -7.66
CA PRO A 204 0.87 -13.86 -8.16
C PRO A 204 0.87 -13.94 -9.71
N GLY A 205 2.01 -14.35 -10.28
CA GLY A 205 2.12 -14.66 -11.71
C GLY A 205 2.20 -13.47 -12.66
N ARG A 206 2.48 -12.28 -12.13
CA ARG A 206 2.73 -11.07 -12.94
C ARG A 206 3.98 -10.35 -12.49
#